data_556042db484f1bfdcd0f0438dafc2abf
#
_entry.id   556042db484f1bfdcd0f0438dafc2abf
#
_cell.length_a   1.000
_cell.length_b   1.000
_cell.length_c   1.000
_cell.angle_alpha   90.00
_cell.angle_beta   90.00
_cell.angle_gamma   90.00
#
_symmetry.space_group_name_H-M   'P 1'
#
loop_
_entity.id
_entity.type
_entity.pdbx_description
1 polymer ?
#
loop_
_entity_poly.entity_id
_entity_poly.type
_entity_poly.pdbx_seq_one_letter_code
_entity_poly.pdbx_strand_id
1 'polypeptide(L)'
;MGVRAGTYSIVARDTESGELGVAVQSHWFSVGSIVTWARAGVGAVATQSIVEPGYGPKLLDRLAAGEDVVDALRAELAGDELARFRQLGVVDANGAVATHTGDGCMDHAGHEGGEGFSAQANLMASPAVWPAMARAFGSASGPLSRRLLAALEAAEAVGGDVRGRQSAALLVVPAEAEPWRATVELRVEDSDEPLRELNRLLDLHDAYAIADRADALAGQGSHEDAARLYVQAAEAARGNVELSFWAGLGIAAADDVDAGAARVREAIEAHAGWRELLGRLDPEIAPAVEAVRAKLGL
;
A
#
# COMPACT_ATOMS: atom_id res chain seq x y z
N MET A 1 -31.20 0.05 10.01
CA MET A 1 -29.80 -0.06 9.56
C MET A 1 -29.82 -0.22 8.06
N GLY A 2 -29.23 0.73 7.31
CA GLY A 2 -29.10 0.60 5.86
C GLY A 2 -28.05 -0.48 5.57
N VAL A 3 -28.45 -1.55 4.92
CA VAL A 3 -27.56 -2.62 4.47
C VAL A 3 -26.75 -2.09 3.28
N ARG A 4 -25.50 -1.75 3.51
CA ARG A 4 -24.53 -1.30 2.49
C ARG A 4 -23.26 -2.13 2.64
N ALA A 5 -23.31 -3.39 2.16
CA ALA A 5 -22.18 -4.30 2.28
C ALA A 5 -21.93 -4.97 0.93
N GLY A 6 -20.80 -4.83 0.40
CA GLY A 6 -20.21 -5.49 -0.75
C GLY A 6 -18.76 -5.09 -0.76
N THR A 7 -17.88 -6.06 -0.67
CA THR A 7 -16.46 -5.80 -0.48
C THR A 7 -15.69 -7.05 -0.85
N TYR A 8 -14.54 -6.89 -1.49
CA TYR A 8 -13.57 -7.97 -1.61
C TYR A 8 -12.22 -7.52 -1.09
N SER A 9 -11.56 -8.40 -0.38
CA SER A 9 -10.28 -8.14 0.26
C SER A 9 -9.39 -9.38 0.28
N ILE A 10 -8.12 -9.17 0.56
CA ILE A 10 -7.13 -10.21 0.74
C ILE A 10 -6.20 -9.83 1.89
N VAL A 11 -5.87 -10.78 2.74
CA VAL A 11 -4.77 -10.68 3.72
C VAL A 11 -3.70 -11.66 3.34
N ALA A 12 -2.42 -11.28 3.48
CA ALA A 12 -1.32 -12.17 3.16
C ALA A 12 -0.05 -11.89 3.96
N ARG A 13 0.77 -12.92 4.10
CA ARG A 13 2.17 -12.84 4.52
C ARG A 13 3.07 -13.23 3.34
N ASP A 14 4.10 -12.46 3.12
CA ASP A 14 5.16 -12.83 2.20
C ASP A 14 6.13 -13.83 2.86
N THR A 15 6.37 -14.96 2.22
CA THR A 15 7.18 -16.04 2.80
C THR A 15 8.67 -15.75 2.80
N GLU A 16 9.14 -14.86 1.92
CA GLU A 16 10.55 -14.51 1.78
C GLU A 16 10.93 -13.32 2.68
N SER A 17 10.18 -12.21 2.57
CA SER A 17 10.45 -10.98 3.34
C SER A 17 9.85 -11.00 4.74
N GLY A 18 8.83 -11.82 4.98
CA GLY A 18 8.04 -11.83 6.22
C GLY A 18 7.07 -10.66 6.32
N GLU A 19 6.95 -9.80 5.30
CA GLU A 19 5.98 -8.71 5.27
C GLU A 19 4.54 -9.23 5.40
N LEU A 20 3.70 -8.42 6.03
CA LEU A 20 2.29 -8.69 6.22
C LEU A 20 1.47 -7.61 5.50
N GLY A 21 0.43 -8.02 4.79
CA GLY A 21 -0.34 -7.06 4.02
C GLY A 21 -1.82 -7.35 3.95
N VAL A 22 -2.59 -6.30 3.67
CA VAL A 22 -4.03 -6.36 3.45
C VAL A 22 -4.41 -5.38 2.34
N ALA A 23 -5.26 -5.83 1.42
CA ALA A 23 -5.80 -4.97 0.37
C ALA A 23 -7.31 -5.17 0.24
N VAL A 24 -8.02 -4.11 -0.17
CA VAL A 24 -9.48 -4.08 -0.24
C VAL A 24 -9.98 -3.17 -1.36
N GLN A 25 -11.11 -3.53 -1.95
CA GLN A 25 -11.95 -2.65 -2.77
C GLN A 25 -13.42 -2.83 -2.40
N SER A 26 -14.20 -1.77 -2.51
CA SER A 26 -15.64 -1.78 -2.23
C SER A 26 -16.34 -0.63 -2.93
N HIS A 27 -17.65 -0.80 -3.18
CA HIS A 27 -18.55 0.31 -3.43
C HIS A 27 -19.01 0.95 -2.10
N TRP A 28 -18.02 1.45 -1.34
CA TRP A 28 -18.19 2.13 -0.07
C TRP A 28 -17.17 3.26 0.04
N PHE A 29 -17.58 4.44 0.52
CA PHE A 29 -16.66 5.56 0.73
C PHE A 29 -15.59 5.20 1.78
N SER A 30 -14.31 5.44 1.44
CA SER A 30 -13.19 5.32 2.38
C SER A 30 -13.07 3.92 3.04
N VAL A 31 -13.23 2.84 2.25
CA VAL A 31 -13.25 1.46 2.76
C VAL A 31 -11.98 1.09 3.53
N GLY A 32 -10.83 1.64 3.14
CA GLY A 32 -9.54 1.37 3.79
C GLY A 32 -9.49 1.81 5.25
N SER A 33 -10.30 2.82 5.64
CA SER A 33 -10.31 3.31 7.03
C SER A 33 -10.97 2.36 8.04
N ILE A 34 -11.71 1.36 7.56
CA ILE A 34 -12.51 0.46 8.40
C ILE A 34 -12.22 -1.02 8.20
N VAL A 35 -11.66 -1.40 7.03
CA VAL A 35 -11.44 -2.81 6.67
C VAL A 35 -10.01 -3.25 6.90
N THR A 36 -9.01 -2.40 6.62
CA THR A 36 -7.60 -2.80 6.57
C THR A 36 -6.87 -2.53 7.89
N TRP A 37 -6.29 -3.59 8.46
CA TRP A 37 -5.53 -3.54 9.70
C TRP A 37 -4.29 -4.39 9.58
N ALA A 38 -3.13 -3.87 9.96
CA ALA A 38 -1.90 -4.63 10.05
C ALA A 38 -0.98 -4.06 11.13
N ARG A 39 -0.14 -4.93 11.69
CA ARG A 39 0.88 -4.57 12.67
C ARG A 39 2.16 -5.34 12.37
N ALA A 40 3.28 -4.62 12.25
CA ALA A 40 4.59 -5.20 11.98
C ALA A 40 4.91 -6.33 12.97
N GLY A 41 5.38 -7.47 12.46
CA GLY A 41 5.73 -8.64 13.25
C GLY A 41 4.57 -9.37 13.96
N VAL A 42 3.31 -8.98 13.71
CA VAL A 42 2.14 -9.53 14.41
C VAL A 42 1.15 -10.18 13.45
N GLY A 43 0.60 -9.43 12.49
CA GLY A 43 -0.42 -9.97 11.60
C GLY A 43 -1.08 -8.91 10.73
N ALA A 44 -1.97 -9.37 9.83
CA ALA A 44 -2.87 -8.53 9.05
C ALA A 44 -4.31 -9.06 9.13
N VAL A 45 -5.27 -8.13 9.17
CA VAL A 45 -6.69 -8.39 9.34
C VAL A 45 -7.50 -7.60 8.33
N ALA A 46 -8.47 -8.26 7.69
CA ALA A 46 -9.56 -7.62 6.97
C ALA A 46 -10.88 -7.93 7.67
N THR A 47 -11.66 -6.90 8.01
CA THR A 47 -13.01 -7.04 8.59
C THR A 47 -14.02 -6.34 7.69
N GLN A 48 -15.06 -7.04 7.25
CA GLN A 48 -15.99 -6.55 6.23
C GLN A 48 -17.39 -7.18 6.33
N SER A 49 -18.25 -6.96 5.31
CA SER A 49 -19.68 -7.27 5.27
C SER A 49 -20.46 -6.31 6.20
N ILE A 50 -21.22 -6.77 7.18
CA ILE A 50 -21.68 -5.86 8.23
C ILE A 50 -20.45 -5.59 9.11
N VAL A 51 -19.69 -4.56 8.73
CA VAL A 51 -18.38 -4.29 9.28
C VAL A 51 -18.43 -3.92 10.77
N GLU A 52 -17.48 -4.45 11.53
CA GLU A 52 -17.14 -4.01 12.89
C GLU A 52 -15.63 -3.75 12.92
N PRO A 53 -15.18 -2.48 12.82
CA PRO A 53 -13.76 -2.15 12.77
C PRO A 53 -12.97 -2.62 13.99
N GLY A 54 -13.63 -2.75 15.14
CA GLY A 54 -12.99 -3.21 16.38
C GLY A 54 -12.36 -4.59 16.30
N TYR A 55 -12.76 -5.44 15.36
CA TYR A 55 -12.09 -6.73 15.14
C TYR A 55 -10.60 -6.57 14.76
N GLY A 56 -10.27 -5.54 13.96
CA GLY A 56 -8.89 -5.30 13.56
C GLY A 56 -7.93 -5.21 14.73
N PRO A 57 -8.02 -4.16 15.57
CA PRO A 57 -7.11 -3.99 16.71
C PRO A 57 -7.21 -5.14 17.74
N LYS A 58 -8.41 -5.66 18.03
CA LYS A 58 -8.59 -6.75 19.01
C LYS A 58 -7.88 -8.03 18.58
N LEU A 59 -8.04 -8.43 17.31
CA LEU A 59 -7.35 -9.62 16.78
C LEU A 59 -5.82 -9.42 16.79
N LEU A 60 -5.34 -8.25 16.37
CA LEU A 60 -3.91 -7.93 16.43
C LEU A 60 -3.36 -7.95 17.87
N ASP A 61 -4.13 -7.50 18.86
CA ASP A 61 -3.72 -7.56 20.28
C ASP A 61 -3.63 -9.00 20.77
N ARG A 62 -4.57 -9.89 20.39
CA ARG A 62 -4.54 -11.32 20.72
C ARG A 62 -3.33 -12.03 20.07
N LEU A 63 -3.09 -11.77 18.78
CA LEU A 63 -1.92 -12.34 18.08
C LEU A 63 -0.61 -11.85 18.71
N ALA A 64 -0.52 -10.56 19.08
CA ALA A 64 0.65 -10.02 19.77
C ALA A 64 0.87 -10.65 21.18
N ALA A 65 -0.20 -11.11 21.81
CA ALA A 65 -0.12 -11.88 23.05
C ALA A 65 0.24 -13.37 22.86
N GLY A 66 0.43 -13.82 21.60
CA GLY A 66 0.82 -15.19 21.25
C GLY A 66 -0.35 -16.18 21.16
N GLU A 67 -1.59 -15.70 21.05
CA GLU A 67 -2.76 -16.55 20.86
C GLU A 67 -2.78 -17.12 19.43
N ASP A 68 -3.20 -18.38 19.27
CA ASP A 68 -3.39 -18.99 17.95
C ASP A 68 -4.43 -18.24 17.12
N VAL A 69 -4.18 -18.06 15.82
CA VAL A 69 -5.01 -17.22 14.94
C VAL A 69 -6.46 -17.72 14.84
N VAL A 70 -6.69 -19.05 14.86
CA VAL A 70 -8.02 -19.65 14.80
C VAL A 70 -8.76 -19.47 16.11
N ASP A 71 -8.06 -19.63 17.24
CA ASP A 71 -8.63 -19.44 18.57
C ASP A 71 -8.94 -17.97 18.84
N ALA A 72 -8.05 -17.05 18.44
CA ALA A 72 -8.27 -15.61 18.52
C ALA A 72 -9.53 -15.17 17.74
N LEU A 73 -9.66 -15.62 16.48
CA LEU A 73 -10.84 -15.31 15.68
C LEU A 73 -12.12 -15.89 16.29
N ARG A 74 -12.07 -17.14 16.73
CA ARG A 74 -13.23 -17.83 17.38
C ARG A 74 -13.66 -17.10 18.65
N ALA A 75 -12.71 -16.66 19.47
CA ALA A 75 -13.01 -15.95 20.73
C ALA A 75 -13.70 -14.60 20.48
N GLU A 76 -13.24 -13.83 19.48
CA GLU A 76 -13.87 -12.55 19.14
C GLU A 76 -15.29 -12.74 18.55
N LEU A 77 -15.49 -13.75 17.71
CA LEU A 77 -16.81 -14.05 17.13
C LEU A 77 -17.82 -14.56 18.16
N ALA A 78 -17.37 -15.29 19.20
CA ALA A 78 -18.26 -15.87 20.21
C ALA A 78 -19.03 -14.82 21.02
N GLY A 79 -18.51 -13.60 21.13
CA GLY A 79 -19.13 -12.47 21.83
C GLY A 79 -19.98 -11.56 20.94
N ASP A 80 -20.07 -11.83 19.64
CA ASP A 80 -20.78 -10.96 18.68
C ASP A 80 -22.13 -11.57 18.25
N GLU A 81 -23.22 -10.98 18.67
CA GLU A 81 -24.59 -11.40 18.27
C GLU A 81 -24.82 -11.29 16.75
N LEU A 82 -24.00 -10.48 16.06
CA LEU A 82 -24.04 -10.28 14.61
C LEU A 82 -22.97 -11.11 13.85
N ALA A 83 -22.28 -12.05 14.51
CA ALA A 83 -21.21 -12.85 13.91
C ALA A 83 -21.63 -13.51 12.58
N ARG A 84 -22.87 -13.93 12.44
CA ARG A 84 -23.41 -14.51 11.19
C ARG A 84 -23.37 -13.55 9.98
N PHE A 85 -23.25 -12.25 10.21
CA PHE A 85 -23.18 -11.21 9.17
C PHE A 85 -21.76 -10.65 8.96
N ARG A 86 -20.77 -11.16 9.72
CA ARG A 86 -19.38 -10.73 9.61
C ARG A 86 -18.64 -11.54 8.56
N GLN A 87 -17.66 -10.90 7.95
CA GLN A 87 -16.68 -11.60 7.12
C GLN A 87 -15.28 -11.09 7.48
N LEU A 88 -14.40 -12.01 7.82
CA LEU A 88 -13.05 -11.72 8.28
C LEU A 88 -12.02 -12.60 7.59
N GLY A 89 -10.84 -12.03 7.31
CA GLY A 89 -9.63 -12.74 6.98
C GLY A 89 -8.51 -12.27 7.91
N VAL A 90 -7.74 -13.19 8.45
CA VAL A 90 -6.64 -12.93 9.38
C VAL A 90 -5.44 -13.78 8.99
N VAL A 91 -4.25 -13.20 8.99
CA VAL A 91 -2.98 -13.90 8.86
C VAL A 91 -2.04 -13.44 9.98
N ASP A 92 -1.36 -14.36 10.64
CA ASP A 92 -0.36 -14.05 11.66
C ASP A 92 1.06 -13.91 11.09
N ALA A 93 2.01 -13.53 11.93
CA ALA A 93 3.42 -13.38 11.56
C ALA A 93 4.11 -14.70 11.13
N ASN A 94 3.53 -15.86 11.42
CA ASN A 94 4.05 -17.17 11.02
C ASN A 94 3.42 -17.68 9.71
N GLY A 95 2.39 -16.96 9.19
CA GLY A 95 1.64 -17.34 8.01
C GLY A 95 0.46 -18.27 8.28
N ALA A 96 0.11 -18.50 9.54
CA ALA A 96 -1.13 -19.18 9.88
C ALA A 96 -2.33 -18.27 9.57
N VAL A 97 -3.41 -18.86 9.05
CA VAL A 97 -4.56 -18.14 8.50
C VAL A 97 -5.85 -18.59 9.17
N ALA A 98 -6.71 -17.63 9.51
CA ALA A 98 -8.08 -17.89 9.92
C ALA A 98 -9.06 -17.04 9.11
N THR A 99 -10.20 -17.62 8.74
CA THR A 99 -11.22 -16.96 7.95
C THR A 99 -12.61 -17.22 8.50
N HIS A 100 -13.49 -16.25 8.33
CA HIS A 100 -14.90 -16.36 8.66
C HIS A 100 -15.74 -15.71 7.56
N THR A 101 -16.68 -16.45 7.00
CA THR A 101 -17.79 -15.90 6.20
C THR A 101 -19.07 -16.39 6.84
N GLY A 102 -19.76 -15.50 7.54
CA GLY A 102 -21.01 -15.82 8.23
C GLY A 102 -22.14 -16.16 7.24
N ASP A 103 -23.04 -17.05 7.63
CA ASP A 103 -24.15 -17.54 6.79
C ASP A 103 -25.20 -16.46 6.46
N GLY A 104 -25.17 -15.33 7.13
CA GLY A 104 -25.97 -14.13 6.83
C GLY A 104 -25.29 -13.10 5.95
N CYS A 105 -24.06 -13.34 5.48
CA CYS A 105 -23.44 -12.48 4.46
C CYS A 105 -24.27 -12.48 3.18
N MET A 106 -24.35 -11.32 2.51
CA MET A 106 -25.14 -11.22 1.27
C MET A 106 -24.57 -12.08 0.15
N ASP A 107 -25.48 -12.69 -0.60
CA ASP A 107 -25.20 -13.68 -1.65
C ASP A 107 -24.05 -13.31 -2.58
N HIS A 108 -23.44 -14.35 -3.11
CA HIS A 108 -22.11 -14.41 -3.66
C HIS A 108 -21.10 -13.93 -2.61
N ALA A 109 -21.12 -14.58 -1.43
CA ALA A 109 -20.14 -14.45 -0.37
C ALA A 109 -19.36 -15.75 -0.18
N GLY A 110 -18.07 -15.62 0.08
CA GLY A 110 -17.18 -16.74 0.34
C GLY A 110 -15.74 -16.31 0.52
N HIS A 111 -14.89 -17.29 0.73
CA HIS A 111 -13.45 -17.09 0.84
C HIS A 111 -12.70 -18.27 0.25
N GLU A 112 -11.44 -18.05 -0.12
CA GLU A 112 -10.47 -19.06 -0.49
C GLU A 112 -9.13 -18.72 0.13
N GLY A 113 -8.58 -19.65 0.87
CA GLY A 113 -7.28 -19.51 1.51
C GLY A 113 -6.22 -20.39 0.85
N GLY A 114 -4.98 -20.02 1.08
CA GLY A 114 -3.80 -20.80 0.72
C GLY A 114 -2.72 -20.62 1.77
N GLU A 115 -1.51 -21.04 1.45
CA GLU A 115 -0.37 -20.86 2.34
C GLU A 115 -0.08 -19.37 2.57
N GLY A 116 -0.28 -18.90 3.79
CA GLY A 116 0.00 -17.52 4.20
C GLY A 116 -0.97 -16.47 3.66
N PHE A 117 -2.15 -16.82 3.11
CA PHE A 117 -3.12 -15.81 2.66
C PHE A 117 -4.57 -16.27 2.73
N SER A 118 -5.48 -15.30 2.76
CA SER A 118 -6.93 -15.49 2.54
C SER A 118 -7.50 -14.37 1.68
N ALA A 119 -8.25 -14.76 0.64
CA ALA A 119 -9.09 -13.87 -0.16
C ALA A 119 -10.55 -14.10 0.21
N GLN A 120 -11.29 -13.05 0.50
CA GLN A 120 -12.71 -13.09 0.89
C GLN A 120 -13.51 -12.01 0.19
N ALA A 121 -14.78 -12.32 -0.12
CA ALA A 121 -15.67 -11.39 -0.79
C ALA A 121 -17.13 -11.63 -0.39
N ASN A 122 -17.96 -10.59 -0.46
CA ASN A 122 -19.40 -10.67 -0.21
C ASN A 122 -20.14 -9.67 -1.09
N LEU A 123 -21.39 -9.98 -1.46
CA LEU A 123 -22.22 -9.20 -2.39
C LEU A 123 -21.53 -8.99 -3.75
N MET A 124 -20.96 -10.05 -4.29
CA MET A 124 -20.27 -10.00 -5.58
C MET A 124 -21.21 -10.26 -6.75
N ALA A 125 -20.80 -9.83 -7.93
CA ALA A 125 -21.50 -10.13 -9.18
C ALA A 125 -21.45 -11.64 -9.52
N SER A 126 -20.43 -12.36 -9.01
CA SER A 126 -20.19 -13.78 -9.31
C SER A 126 -19.47 -14.49 -8.15
N PRO A 127 -19.74 -15.79 -7.92
CA PRO A 127 -18.98 -16.60 -6.98
C PRO A 127 -17.54 -16.90 -7.47
N ALA A 128 -17.17 -16.45 -8.66
CA ALA A 128 -15.80 -16.60 -9.19
C ALA A 128 -14.81 -15.59 -8.60
N VAL A 129 -15.26 -14.58 -7.84
CA VAL A 129 -14.43 -13.46 -7.38
C VAL A 129 -13.31 -13.92 -6.47
N TRP A 130 -13.59 -14.52 -5.32
CA TRP A 130 -12.53 -14.95 -4.38
C TRP A 130 -11.63 -16.06 -4.93
N PRO A 131 -12.10 -17.03 -5.75
CA PRO A 131 -11.20 -17.96 -6.44
C PRO A 131 -10.29 -17.29 -7.46
N ALA A 132 -10.75 -16.24 -8.16
CA ALA A 132 -9.92 -15.48 -9.08
C ALA A 132 -8.81 -14.73 -8.33
N MET A 133 -9.15 -14.10 -7.19
CA MET A 133 -8.19 -13.44 -6.30
C MET A 133 -7.10 -14.40 -5.81
N ALA A 134 -7.51 -15.58 -5.30
CA ALA A 134 -6.60 -16.59 -4.77
C ALA A 134 -5.62 -17.09 -5.84
N ARG A 135 -6.12 -17.39 -7.05
CA ARG A 135 -5.28 -17.80 -8.18
C ARG A 135 -4.30 -16.71 -8.60
N ALA A 136 -4.77 -15.46 -8.73
CA ALA A 136 -3.93 -14.34 -9.13
C ALA A 136 -2.81 -14.09 -8.12
N PHE A 137 -3.14 -14.06 -6.82
CA PHE A 137 -2.16 -13.91 -5.75
C PHE A 137 -1.12 -15.05 -5.76
N GLY A 138 -1.56 -16.30 -5.88
CA GLY A 138 -0.68 -17.46 -5.87
C GLY A 138 0.23 -17.58 -7.11
N SER A 139 -0.17 -16.98 -8.24
CA SER A 139 0.65 -16.98 -9.48
C SER A 139 1.50 -15.72 -9.67
N ALA A 140 1.19 -14.64 -8.93
CA ALA A 140 1.93 -13.39 -9.02
C ALA A 140 3.29 -13.50 -8.31
N SER A 141 4.27 -12.76 -8.83
CA SER A 141 5.62 -12.64 -8.26
C SER A 141 5.98 -11.18 -7.98
N GLY A 142 7.06 -10.96 -7.24
CA GLY A 142 7.54 -9.64 -6.88
C GLY A 142 7.00 -9.16 -5.51
N PRO A 143 7.06 -7.85 -5.23
CA PRO A 143 6.69 -7.29 -3.94
C PRO A 143 5.27 -7.65 -3.50
N LEU A 144 5.07 -7.85 -2.19
CA LEU A 144 3.76 -8.21 -1.62
C LEU A 144 2.66 -7.23 -2.05
N SER A 145 2.96 -5.93 -2.05
CA SER A 145 2.03 -4.87 -2.49
C SER A 145 1.48 -5.10 -3.90
N ARG A 146 2.34 -5.48 -4.85
CA ARG A 146 1.96 -5.75 -6.24
C ARG A 146 1.12 -7.03 -6.37
N ARG A 147 1.45 -8.06 -5.61
CA ARG A 147 0.70 -9.33 -5.58
C ARG A 147 -0.71 -9.13 -4.99
N LEU A 148 -0.82 -8.31 -3.93
CA LEU A 148 -2.11 -7.94 -3.34
C LEU A 148 -2.98 -7.14 -4.32
N LEU A 149 -2.39 -6.17 -5.03
CA LEU A 149 -3.09 -5.39 -6.06
C LEU A 149 -3.57 -6.28 -7.20
N ALA A 150 -2.73 -7.20 -7.70
CA ALA A 150 -3.11 -8.15 -8.75
C ALA A 150 -4.31 -9.03 -8.36
N ALA A 151 -4.42 -9.40 -7.07
CA ALA A 151 -5.60 -10.11 -6.57
C ALA A 151 -6.88 -9.27 -6.66
N LEU A 152 -6.83 -7.97 -6.30
CA LEU A 152 -7.98 -7.07 -6.44
C LEU A 152 -8.36 -6.85 -7.91
N GLU A 153 -7.39 -6.69 -8.81
CA GLU A 153 -7.63 -6.56 -10.25
C GLU A 153 -8.28 -7.81 -10.84
N ALA A 154 -7.86 -9.01 -10.40
CA ALA A 154 -8.47 -10.27 -10.80
C ALA A 154 -9.92 -10.41 -10.32
N ALA A 155 -10.25 -9.90 -9.13
CA ALA A 155 -11.63 -9.81 -8.64
C ALA A 155 -12.49 -8.95 -9.56
N GLU A 156 -11.99 -7.77 -9.91
CA GLU A 156 -12.69 -6.82 -10.78
C GLU A 156 -12.91 -7.39 -12.19
N ALA A 157 -11.91 -8.10 -12.73
CA ALA A 157 -11.99 -8.71 -14.06
C ALA A 157 -13.10 -9.78 -14.22
N VAL A 158 -13.58 -10.36 -13.11
CA VAL A 158 -14.68 -11.35 -13.09
C VAL A 158 -16.00 -10.78 -12.55
N GLY A 159 -16.08 -9.45 -12.43
CA GLY A 159 -17.31 -8.73 -12.12
C GLY A 159 -17.31 -7.97 -10.80
N GLY A 160 -16.41 -8.25 -9.87
CA GLY A 160 -16.24 -7.50 -8.62
C GLY A 160 -17.51 -7.33 -7.77
N ASP A 161 -17.64 -6.19 -7.14
CA ASP A 161 -18.82 -5.79 -6.35
C ASP A 161 -20.01 -5.51 -7.28
N VAL A 162 -21.16 -6.13 -7.01
CA VAL A 162 -22.37 -5.99 -7.85
C VAL A 162 -22.85 -4.54 -7.98
N ARG A 163 -22.49 -3.69 -7.05
CA ARG A 163 -22.85 -2.25 -7.05
C ARG A 163 -21.87 -1.38 -7.84
N GLY A 164 -20.72 -1.95 -8.25
CA GLY A 164 -19.63 -1.23 -8.90
C GLY A 164 -18.50 -0.87 -7.95
N ARG A 165 -17.77 0.19 -8.25
CA ARG A 165 -16.50 0.59 -7.61
C ARG A 165 -16.68 1.92 -6.91
N GLN A 166 -15.92 2.17 -5.83
CA GLN A 166 -15.86 3.50 -5.21
C GLN A 166 -14.53 3.77 -4.52
N SER A 167 -14.01 2.83 -3.73
CA SER A 167 -12.77 3.06 -2.99
C SER A 167 -11.89 1.80 -2.93
N ALA A 168 -10.60 1.98 -2.70
CA ALA A 168 -9.66 0.88 -2.52
C ALA A 168 -8.54 1.26 -1.55
N ALA A 169 -7.91 0.27 -0.94
CA ALA A 169 -6.77 0.50 -0.06
C ALA A 169 -5.79 -0.67 -0.09
N LEU A 170 -4.54 -0.36 0.23
CA LEU A 170 -3.44 -1.28 0.35
C LEU A 170 -2.58 -0.89 1.54
N LEU A 171 -2.39 -1.81 2.48
CA LEU A 171 -1.53 -1.64 3.63
C LEU A 171 -0.56 -2.82 3.69
N VAL A 172 0.75 -2.55 3.73
CA VAL A 172 1.81 -3.53 3.94
C VAL A 172 2.70 -3.05 5.08
N VAL A 173 3.01 -3.93 6.00
CA VAL A 173 3.90 -3.66 7.12
C VAL A 173 5.08 -4.62 7.09
N PRO A 174 6.29 -4.20 7.53
CA PRO A 174 7.47 -5.05 7.53
C PRO A 174 7.37 -6.18 8.59
N ALA A 175 8.23 -7.20 8.44
CA ALA A 175 8.32 -8.29 9.40
C ALA A 175 8.74 -7.82 10.79
N GLU A 176 9.63 -6.82 10.86
CA GLU A 176 10.14 -6.25 12.11
C GLU A 176 10.23 -4.74 11.97
N ALA A 177 9.50 -4.02 12.79
CA ALA A 177 9.57 -2.56 12.92
C ALA A 177 8.76 -2.09 14.13
N GLU A 178 8.80 -0.79 14.38
CA GLU A 178 7.87 -0.14 15.30
C GLU A 178 6.41 -0.39 14.86
N PRO A 179 5.47 -0.63 15.78
CA PRO A 179 4.10 -1.06 15.46
C PRO A 179 3.31 -0.14 14.51
N TRP A 180 3.71 1.12 14.42
CA TRP A 180 3.08 2.15 13.58
C TRP A 180 3.70 2.26 12.17
N ARG A 181 4.80 1.55 11.90
CA ARG A 181 5.52 1.68 10.63
C ARG A 181 4.92 0.78 9.56
N ALA A 182 4.58 1.38 8.43
CA ALA A 182 4.17 0.68 7.21
C ALA A 182 5.26 0.76 6.13
N THR A 183 5.38 -0.29 5.32
CA THR A 183 6.15 -0.26 4.07
C THR A 183 5.34 0.45 2.99
N VAL A 184 4.04 0.14 2.91
CA VAL A 184 3.09 0.77 1.99
C VAL A 184 1.80 1.05 2.75
N GLU A 185 1.30 2.29 2.66
CA GLU A 185 -0.04 2.65 3.14
C GLU A 185 -0.67 3.61 2.12
N LEU A 186 -1.54 3.08 1.28
CA LEU A 186 -2.17 3.82 0.19
C LEU A 186 -3.68 3.63 0.22
N ARG A 187 -4.43 4.72 0.05
CA ARG A 187 -5.88 4.72 0.02
C ARG A 187 -6.41 5.62 -1.08
N VAL A 188 -7.41 5.11 -1.78
CA VAL A 188 -8.26 5.85 -2.70
C VAL A 188 -9.64 5.91 -2.07
N GLU A 189 -10.02 7.06 -1.55
CA GLU A 189 -11.21 7.22 -0.70
C GLU A 189 -12.51 7.26 -1.52
N ASP A 190 -12.44 7.82 -2.74
CA ASP A 190 -13.57 7.96 -3.65
C ASP A 190 -13.09 8.14 -5.09
N SER A 191 -13.45 7.22 -5.99
CA SER A 191 -13.08 7.24 -7.41
C SER A 191 -13.95 6.26 -8.20
N ASP A 192 -14.26 6.58 -9.45
CA ASP A 192 -14.91 5.65 -10.39
C ASP A 192 -13.97 4.51 -10.83
N GLU A 193 -12.64 4.72 -10.71
CA GLU A 193 -11.60 3.76 -11.08
C GLU A 193 -10.57 3.56 -9.94
N PRO A 194 -11.00 3.09 -8.74
CA PRO A 194 -10.17 3.10 -7.55
C PRO A 194 -8.91 2.21 -7.66
N LEU A 195 -8.98 1.06 -8.35
CA LEU A 195 -7.81 0.19 -8.53
C LEU A 195 -6.78 0.79 -9.50
N ARG A 196 -7.24 1.47 -10.55
CA ARG A 196 -6.33 2.19 -11.45
C ARG A 196 -5.59 3.32 -10.73
N GLU A 197 -6.31 4.06 -9.89
CA GLU A 197 -5.72 5.12 -9.08
C GLU A 197 -4.79 4.54 -8.01
N LEU A 198 -5.17 3.44 -7.36
CA LEU A 198 -4.32 2.75 -6.39
C LEU A 198 -3.02 2.25 -7.04
N ASN A 199 -3.09 1.70 -8.26
CA ASN A 199 -1.89 1.30 -9.02
C ASN A 199 -1.00 2.52 -9.33
N ARG A 200 -1.58 3.63 -9.77
CA ARG A 200 -0.83 4.88 -10.01
C ARG A 200 -0.14 5.39 -8.74
N LEU A 201 -0.83 5.33 -7.60
CA LEU A 201 -0.24 5.72 -6.31
C LEU A 201 0.88 4.76 -5.90
N LEU A 202 0.74 3.46 -6.17
CA LEU A 202 1.77 2.48 -5.88
C LEU A 202 3.01 2.67 -6.78
N ASP A 203 2.83 3.02 -8.06
CA ASP A 203 3.94 3.37 -8.97
C ASP A 203 4.70 4.60 -8.44
N LEU A 204 3.96 5.60 -7.95
CA LEU A 204 4.55 6.79 -7.36
C LEU A 204 5.29 6.46 -6.05
N HIS A 205 4.70 5.65 -5.18
CA HIS A 205 5.33 5.16 -3.95
C HIS A 205 6.66 4.46 -4.25
N ASP A 206 6.69 3.56 -5.24
CA ASP A 206 7.91 2.85 -5.63
C ASP A 206 9.00 3.80 -6.12
N ALA A 207 8.62 4.86 -6.85
CA ALA A 207 9.57 5.90 -7.28
C ALA A 207 10.15 6.68 -6.10
N TYR A 208 9.33 7.06 -5.11
CA TYR A 208 9.81 7.73 -3.89
C TYR A 208 10.70 6.80 -3.04
N ALA A 209 10.39 5.50 -2.97
CA ALA A 209 11.26 4.53 -2.29
C ALA A 209 12.66 4.41 -2.93
N ILE A 210 12.77 4.64 -4.24
CA ILE A 210 14.08 4.75 -4.91
C ILE A 210 14.78 6.04 -4.49
N ALA A 211 14.07 7.17 -4.39
CA ALA A 211 14.62 8.45 -3.94
C ALA A 211 15.11 8.39 -2.48
N ASP A 212 14.36 7.75 -1.57
CA ASP A 212 14.77 7.55 -0.18
C ASP A 212 16.11 6.79 -0.08
N ARG A 213 16.31 5.82 -0.97
CA ARG A 213 17.60 5.10 -1.06
C ARG A 213 18.72 6.00 -1.59
N ALA A 214 18.41 6.92 -2.51
CA ALA A 214 19.36 7.91 -2.98
C ALA A 214 19.76 8.87 -1.85
N ASP A 215 18.80 9.33 -1.03
CA ASP A 215 19.07 10.16 0.14
C ASP A 215 20.02 9.48 1.13
N ALA A 216 19.79 8.18 1.40
CA ALA A 216 20.67 7.40 2.27
C ALA A 216 22.10 7.28 1.74
N LEU A 217 22.29 7.14 0.42
CA LEU A 217 23.61 7.12 -0.22
C LEU A 217 24.27 8.50 -0.22
N ALA A 218 23.51 9.55 -0.48
CA ALA A 218 24.00 10.93 -0.41
C ALA A 218 24.51 11.29 1.00
N GLY A 219 23.75 10.89 2.04
CA GLY A 219 24.15 11.05 3.43
C GLY A 219 25.43 10.27 3.84
N GLN A 220 25.79 9.23 3.07
CA GLN A 220 27.04 8.48 3.21
C GLN A 220 28.19 9.03 2.35
N GLY A 221 27.96 10.13 1.60
CA GLY A 221 28.93 10.72 0.68
C GLY A 221 29.06 9.99 -0.68
N SER A 222 28.19 9.00 -0.96
CA SER A 222 28.20 8.25 -2.22
C SER A 222 27.41 8.99 -3.30
N HIS A 223 27.86 10.20 -3.69
CA HIS A 223 27.10 11.12 -4.55
C HIS A 223 26.84 10.58 -5.95
N GLU A 224 27.77 9.85 -6.58
CA GLU A 224 27.56 9.25 -7.89
C GLU A 224 26.45 8.18 -7.88
N ASP A 225 26.45 7.30 -6.85
CA ASP A 225 25.42 6.28 -6.70
C ASP A 225 24.06 6.90 -6.38
N ALA A 226 24.04 7.91 -5.51
CA ALA A 226 22.84 8.69 -5.20
C ALA A 226 22.26 9.34 -6.45
N ALA A 227 23.10 10.01 -7.26
CA ALA A 227 22.67 10.66 -8.51
C ALA A 227 22.00 9.66 -9.48
N ARG A 228 22.56 8.45 -9.62
CA ARG A 228 21.95 7.38 -10.44
C ARG A 228 20.55 6.99 -9.94
N LEU A 229 20.38 6.82 -8.64
CA LEU A 229 19.06 6.49 -8.07
C LEU A 229 18.08 7.66 -8.16
N TYR A 230 18.48 8.90 -7.94
CA TYR A 230 17.60 10.05 -8.15
C TYR A 230 17.10 10.16 -9.60
N VAL A 231 17.98 9.92 -10.58
CA VAL A 231 17.58 9.87 -11.99
C VAL A 231 16.59 8.73 -12.23
N GLN A 232 16.87 7.54 -11.70
CA GLN A 232 15.96 6.40 -11.81
C GLN A 232 14.58 6.70 -11.19
N ALA A 233 14.52 7.32 -10.03
CA ALA A 233 13.28 7.73 -9.38
C ALA A 233 12.47 8.71 -10.25
N ALA A 234 13.13 9.75 -10.79
CA ALA A 234 12.50 10.71 -11.68
C ALA A 234 12.01 10.10 -13.01
N GLU A 235 12.72 9.10 -13.53
CA GLU A 235 12.30 8.36 -14.72
C GLU A 235 11.12 7.43 -14.46
N ALA A 236 11.06 6.81 -13.26
CA ALA A 236 9.96 5.96 -12.85
C ALA A 236 8.65 6.76 -12.68
N ALA A 237 8.73 8.01 -12.22
CA ALA A 237 7.59 8.91 -12.06
C ALA A 237 7.68 10.12 -13.02
N ARG A 238 7.73 9.86 -14.32
CA ARG A 238 7.86 10.91 -15.33
C ARG A 238 6.80 12.00 -15.16
N GLY A 239 7.25 13.26 -15.13
CA GLY A 239 6.41 14.43 -14.90
C GLY A 239 6.25 14.80 -13.41
N ASN A 240 6.83 14.03 -12.48
CA ASN A 240 6.95 14.44 -11.10
C ASN A 240 8.08 15.48 -10.96
N VAL A 241 7.68 16.72 -10.75
CA VAL A 241 8.60 17.87 -10.71
C VAL A 241 9.53 17.80 -9.50
N GLU A 242 9.06 17.29 -8.37
CA GLU A 242 9.87 17.14 -7.15
C GLU A 242 11.01 16.15 -7.35
N LEU A 243 10.72 14.93 -7.83
CA LEU A 243 11.76 13.94 -8.11
C LEU A 243 12.74 14.43 -9.18
N SER A 244 12.27 15.21 -10.17
CA SER A 244 13.15 15.84 -11.16
C SER A 244 14.04 16.90 -10.55
N PHE A 245 13.53 17.73 -9.62
CA PHE A 245 14.30 18.74 -8.91
C PHE A 245 15.44 18.14 -8.08
N TRP A 246 15.12 17.11 -7.26
CA TRP A 246 16.11 16.42 -6.45
C TRP A 246 17.13 15.64 -7.29
N ALA A 247 16.70 15.05 -8.40
CA ALA A 247 17.62 14.45 -9.37
C ALA A 247 18.58 15.46 -9.94
N GLY A 248 18.15 16.70 -10.21
CA GLY A 248 19.02 17.79 -10.66
C GLY A 248 20.09 18.14 -9.62
N LEU A 249 19.73 18.27 -8.35
CA LEU A 249 20.68 18.52 -7.27
C LEU A 249 21.65 17.33 -7.06
N GLY A 250 21.16 16.10 -7.17
CA GLY A 250 22.00 14.89 -7.09
C GLY A 250 23.03 14.80 -8.22
N ILE A 251 22.64 15.11 -9.46
CA ILE A 251 23.55 15.18 -10.62
C ILE A 251 24.63 16.24 -10.38
N ALA A 252 24.25 17.43 -9.89
CA ALA A 252 25.19 18.49 -9.58
C ALA A 252 26.18 18.10 -8.47
N ALA A 253 25.72 17.34 -7.46
CA ALA A 253 26.57 16.83 -6.38
C ALA A 253 27.55 15.73 -6.85
N ALA A 254 27.28 15.09 -7.97
CA ALA A 254 28.16 14.16 -8.66
C ALA A 254 29.02 14.85 -9.75
N ASP A 255 29.34 16.11 -9.56
CA ASP A 255 30.23 16.95 -10.38
C ASP A 255 29.69 17.42 -11.75
N ASP A 256 28.46 17.12 -12.13
CA ASP A 256 27.84 17.69 -13.34
C ASP A 256 26.85 18.81 -13.02
N VAL A 257 27.42 19.95 -12.63
CA VAL A 257 26.64 21.15 -12.26
C VAL A 257 25.81 21.68 -13.43
N ASP A 258 26.29 21.54 -14.67
CA ASP A 258 25.58 22.06 -15.86
C ASP A 258 24.31 21.27 -16.13
N ALA A 259 24.38 19.93 -16.18
CA ALA A 259 23.21 19.05 -16.33
C ALA A 259 22.25 19.16 -15.14
N GLY A 260 22.79 19.21 -13.93
CA GLY A 260 22.00 19.38 -12.71
C GLY A 260 21.20 20.68 -12.68
N ALA A 261 21.86 21.81 -12.97
CA ALA A 261 21.20 23.12 -13.01
C ALA A 261 20.15 23.21 -14.14
N ALA A 262 20.40 22.59 -15.30
CA ALA A 262 19.41 22.54 -16.38
C ALA A 262 18.12 21.86 -15.90
N ARG A 263 18.21 20.75 -15.20
CA ARG A 263 17.05 20.00 -14.67
C ARG A 263 16.33 20.78 -13.55
N VAL A 264 17.08 21.43 -12.65
CA VAL A 264 16.49 22.31 -11.62
C VAL A 264 15.76 23.48 -12.28
N ARG A 265 16.26 24.04 -13.38
CA ARG A 265 15.59 25.11 -14.13
C ARG A 265 14.24 24.68 -14.67
N GLU A 266 14.13 23.45 -15.23
CA GLU A 266 12.85 22.89 -15.70
C GLU A 266 11.81 22.84 -14.56
N ALA A 267 12.23 22.45 -13.34
CA ALA A 267 11.35 22.46 -12.18
C ALA A 267 10.90 23.90 -11.81
N ILE A 268 11.79 24.87 -11.83
CA ILE A 268 11.48 26.28 -11.57
C ILE A 268 10.51 26.85 -12.64
N GLU A 269 10.66 26.45 -13.89
CA GLU A 269 9.77 26.85 -14.98
C GLU A 269 8.36 26.25 -14.81
N ALA A 270 8.28 25.01 -14.27
CA ALA A 270 7.00 24.36 -13.98
C ALA A 270 6.26 25.06 -12.83
N HIS A 271 6.96 25.51 -11.78
CA HIS A 271 6.37 26.25 -10.66
C HIS A 271 7.41 27.10 -9.93
N ALA A 272 7.12 28.41 -9.75
CA ALA A 272 8.04 29.38 -9.15
C ALA A 272 8.47 29.06 -7.71
N GLY A 273 7.68 28.28 -6.96
CA GLY A 273 8.02 27.84 -5.61
C GLY A 273 9.31 27.03 -5.52
N TRP A 274 9.72 26.35 -6.59
CA TRP A 274 11.00 25.63 -6.65
C TRP A 274 12.21 26.56 -6.61
N ARG A 275 12.08 27.78 -7.14
CA ARG A 275 13.12 28.84 -6.99
C ARG A 275 13.25 29.28 -5.52
N GLU A 276 12.12 29.46 -4.86
CA GLU A 276 12.09 29.83 -3.45
C GLU A 276 12.67 28.73 -2.56
N LEU A 277 12.29 27.47 -2.80
CA LEU A 277 12.87 26.31 -2.14
C LEU A 277 14.39 26.27 -2.34
N LEU A 278 14.85 26.34 -3.59
CA LEU A 278 16.28 26.35 -3.92
C LEU A 278 17.03 27.46 -3.13
N GLY A 279 16.44 28.65 -2.98
CA GLY A 279 17.01 29.78 -2.21
C GLY A 279 17.06 29.51 -0.70
N ARG A 280 16.31 28.59 -0.16
CA ARG A 280 16.22 28.26 1.27
C ARG A 280 16.98 26.98 1.66
N LEU A 281 17.40 26.17 0.69
CA LEU A 281 18.12 24.93 0.99
C LEU A 281 19.46 25.19 1.63
N ASP A 282 19.75 24.46 2.70
CA ASP A 282 21.05 24.46 3.35
C ASP A 282 22.03 23.54 2.61
N PRO A 283 23.31 23.96 2.42
CA PRO A 283 24.34 23.09 1.82
C PRO A 283 24.58 21.76 2.56
N GLU A 284 24.24 21.68 3.85
CA GLU A 284 24.30 20.42 4.59
C GLU A 284 23.23 19.41 4.08
N ILE A 285 22.09 19.92 3.58
CA ILE A 285 21.01 19.10 3.00
C ILE A 285 21.26 18.81 1.51
N ALA A 286 21.76 19.82 0.77
CA ALA A 286 22.02 19.73 -0.66
C ALA A 286 23.42 20.29 -1.00
N PRO A 287 24.48 19.46 -0.96
CA PRO A 287 25.87 19.93 -1.07
C PRO A 287 26.18 20.78 -2.32
N ALA A 288 25.51 20.50 -3.45
CA ALA A 288 25.70 21.25 -4.70
C ALA A 288 24.83 22.51 -4.83
N VAL A 289 24.02 22.87 -3.82
CA VAL A 289 23.03 23.94 -3.95
C VAL A 289 23.64 25.29 -4.30
N GLU A 290 24.80 25.65 -3.74
CA GLU A 290 25.47 26.91 -4.04
C GLU A 290 25.98 26.96 -5.48
N ALA A 291 26.54 25.87 -5.99
CA ALA A 291 27.01 25.80 -7.37
C ALA A 291 25.82 25.90 -8.36
N VAL A 292 24.68 25.27 -8.03
CA VAL A 292 23.45 25.33 -8.84
C VAL A 292 22.84 26.74 -8.80
N ARG A 293 22.79 27.41 -7.64
CA ARG A 293 22.35 28.81 -7.51
C ARG A 293 23.20 29.71 -8.40
N ALA A 294 24.53 29.66 -8.26
CA ALA A 294 25.44 30.44 -9.07
C ALA A 294 25.24 30.23 -10.58
N LYS A 295 25.04 28.99 -10.99
CA LYS A 295 24.77 28.62 -12.41
C LYS A 295 23.45 29.17 -12.93
N LEU A 296 22.44 29.31 -12.07
CA LEU A 296 21.12 29.84 -12.39
C LEU A 296 21.02 31.38 -12.23
N GLY A 297 22.06 32.04 -11.70
CA GLY A 297 22.07 33.46 -11.45
C GLY A 297 21.18 33.88 -10.27
N LEU A 298 21.17 33.07 -9.22
CA LEU A 298 20.34 33.21 -8.03
C LEU A 298 21.21 33.47 -6.79
#